data_1ae8fd51c27b3238aab81947a4ea9632
#
_entry.id   1ae8fd51c27b3238aab81947a4ea9632
#
_cell.length_a   1.000
_cell.length_b   1.000
_cell.length_c   1.000
_cell.angle_alpha   90.00
_cell.angle_beta   90.00
_cell.angle_gamma   90.00
#
_symmetry.space_group_name_H-M   'P 1'
#
loop_
_entity.id
_entity.type
_entity.pdbx_description
1 polymer ?
#
loop_
_entity_poly.entity_id
_entity_poly.type
_entity_poly.pdbx_seq_one_letter_code
_entity_poly.pdbx_strand_id
1 'polypeptide(L)'
;EAPRGGCVGEALVDRWGPLGGDPALDQPVDDRLGGAPANVACGLARLGTPVAFLGRLGDDAIGEQFLNQFQRRGVESSGLQSDPDRPSRVVLVRRSQEGERQFQGFAGDQGQGFADQMLAPVSLPRGARWLVLGTIPLATPASARSLRDALDQARREHTALALDVNWRPTFWDVDADPSAGPSRDAIALMRPLLEQAALIKLAREEAIWLFDSGDPQAIS
;
A
#
# COMPACT_ATOMS: atom_id res chain seq x y z
N GLU A 1 12.08 8.95 -20.36
CA GLU A 1 13.13 9.03 -19.34
C GLU A 1 12.98 7.83 -18.40
N ALA A 2 14.09 7.18 -18.03
CA ALA A 2 14.05 6.03 -17.14
C ALA A 2 13.54 6.43 -15.74
N PRO A 3 12.73 5.58 -15.07
CA PRO A 3 12.24 5.88 -13.72
C PRO A 3 13.39 6.11 -12.72
N ARG A 4 13.28 7.18 -11.94
CA ARG A 4 14.21 7.53 -10.86
C ARG A 4 13.77 6.98 -9.51
N GLY A 5 12.55 6.45 -9.44
CA GLY A 5 11.98 5.83 -8.24
C GLY A 5 11.07 4.68 -8.56
N GLY A 6 10.97 3.75 -7.64
CA GLY A 6 9.98 2.68 -7.64
C GLY A 6 9.06 2.80 -6.42
N CYS A 7 7.77 2.62 -6.62
CA CYS A 7 6.79 2.50 -5.54
C CYS A 7 6.28 1.06 -5.53
N VAL A 8 6.51 0.33 -4.44
CA VAL A 8 6.13 -1.08 -4.29
C VAL A 8 5.05 -1.22 -3.24
N GLY A 9 3.96 -1.89 -3.56
CA GLY A 9 2.90 -2.19 -2.61
C GLY A 9 1.52 -2.26 -3.24
N GLU A 10 0.53 -1.95 -2.42
CA GLU A 10 -0.88 -2.06 -2.78
C GLU A 10 -1.37 -0.92 -3.69
N ALA A 11 -2.27 -1.30 -4.59
CA ALA A 11 -3.22 -0.45 -5.26
C ALA A 11 -4.60 -1.04 -5.02
N LEU A 12 -5.58 -0.24 -4.65
CA LEU A 12 -6.90 -0.71 -4.21
C LEU A 12 -7.97 0.35 -4.47
N VAL A 13 -9.22 -0.04 -4.35
CA VAL A 13 -10.34 0.89 -4.42
C VAL A 13 -10.87 1.15 -3.01
N ASP A 14 -11.00 2.41 -2.66
CA ASP A 14 -11.84 2.86 -1.53
C ASP A 14 -13.26 3.07 -2.05
N ARG A 15 -14.17 2.20 -1.64
CA ARG A 15 -15.59 2.27 -1.99
C ARG A 15 -16.36 2.98 -0.90
N TRP A 16 -16.78 4.19 -1.19
CA TRP A 16 -17.49 5.05 -0.24
C TRP A 16 -18.99 4.80 -0.29
N GLY A 17 -19.56 4.45 0.85
CA GLY A 17 -21.00 4.36 1.05
C GLY A 17 -21.61 5.67 1.58
N PRO A 18 -22.95 5.76 1.65
CA PRO A 18 -23.64 6.92 2.19
C PRO A 18 -23.33 7.15 3.67
N LEU A 19 -23.45 8.39 4.09
CA LEU A 19 -23.25 8.78 5.47
C LEU A 19 -24.24 8.04 6.38
N GLY A 20 -23.73 7.38 7.43
CA GLY A 20 -24.56 6.65 8.41
C GLY A 20 -25.27 5.40 7.86
N GLY A 21 -25.01 5.00 6.63
CA GLY A 21 -25.63 3.83 6.02
C GLY A 21 -24.97 2.49 6.42
N ASP A 22 -25.53 1.38 5.93
CA ASP A 22 -25.03 0.01 6.15
C ASP A 22 -24.37 -0.51 4.86
N PRO A 23 -23.06 -0.86 4.86
CA PRO A 23 -22.35 -1.38 3.68
C PRO A 23 -23.00 -2.63 3.07
N ALA A 24 -23.67 -3.45 3.89
CA ALA A 24 -24.35 -4.64 3.41
C ALA A 24 -25.63 -4.33 2.63
N LEU A 25 -26.24 -3.17 2.86
CA LEU A 25 -27.54 -2.78 2.32
C LEU A 25 -27.46 -1.63 1.31
N ASP A 26 -26.47 -0.76 1.44
CA ASP A 26 -26.37 0.45 0.64
C ASP A 26 -25.60 0.20 -0.66
N GLN A 27 -26.04 0.85 -1.73
CA GLN A 27 -25.26 0.92 -2.95
C GLN A 27 -24.04 1.83 -2.76
N PRO A 28 -22.87 1.45 -3.29
CA PRO A 28 -21.69 2.32 -3.28
C PRO A 28 -22.01 3.65 -3.97
N VAL A 29 -21.58 4.75 -3.37
CA VAL A 29 -21.79 6.09 -3.92
C VAL A 29 -20.60 6.50 -4.79
N ASP A 30 -19.40 6.10 -4.42
CA ASP A 30 -18.16 6.56 -5.07
C ASP A 30 -17.03 5.55 -4.89
N ASP A 31 -16.43 5.13 -5.98
CA ASP A 31 -15.23 4.29 -6.01
C ASP A 31 -14.01 5.18 -6.30
N ARG A 32 -13.04 5.18 -5.41
CA ARG A 32 -11.81 5.96 -5.54
C ARG A 32 -10.61 5.03 -5.62
N LEU A 33 -9.83 5.20 -6.68
CA LEU A 33 -8.54 4.52 -6.79
C LEU A 33 -7.59 5.05 -5.72
N GLY A 34 -7.03 4.16 -4.93
CA GLY A 34 -6.20 4.44 -3.76
C GLY A 34 -5.06 3.45 -3.58
N GLY A 35 -4.60 3.31 -2.34
CA GLY A 35 -3.37 2.62 -2.00
C GLY A 35 -2.21 3.61 -1.86
N ALA A 36 -1.52 3.59 -0.72
CA ALA A 36 -0.48 4.59 -0.44
C ALA A 36 0.65 4.57 -1.49
N PRO A 37 1.23 3.42 -1.88
CA PRO A 37 2.28 3.41 -2.91
C PRO A 37 1.80 3.87 -4.29
N ALA A 38 0.56 3.51 -4.68
CA ALA A 38 -0.03 3.93 -5.94
C ALA A 38 -0.27 5.46 -5.97
N ASN A 39 -0.74 6.02 -4.86
CA ASN A 39 -0.93 7.45 -4.70
C ASN A 39 0.40 8.21 -4.76
N VAL A 40 1.45 7.70 -4.13
CA VAL A 40 2.79 8.29 -4.19
C VAL A 40 3.33 8.27 -5.62
N ALA A 41 3.20 7.15 -6.34
CA ALA A 41 3.61 7.05 -7.73
C ALA A 41 2.91 8.10 -8.61
N CYS A 42 1.58 8.22 -8.49
CA CYS A 42 0.80 9.23 -9.21
C CYS A 42 1.20 10.67 -8.83
N GLY A 43 1.48 10.91 -7.55
CA GLY A 43 1.93 12.22 -7.05
C GLY A 43 3.30 12.61 -7.60
N LEU A 44 4.27 11.71 -7.56
CA LEU A 44 5.62 11.92 -8.10
C LEU A 44 5.59 12.19 -9.61
N ALA A 45 4.85 11.37 -10.35
CA ALA A 45 4.68 11.58 -11.79
C ALA A 45 4.07 12.96 -12.11
N ARG A 46 3.05 13.37 -11.34
CA ARG A 46 2.45 14.72 -11.49
C ARG A 46 3.43 15.86 -11.23
N LEU A 47 4.39 15.62 -10.33
CA LEU A 47 5.47 16.59 -10.03
C LEU A 47 6.65 16.51 -11.02
N GLY A 48 6.52 15.71 -12.09
CA GLY A 48 7.53 15.58 -13.13
C GLY A 48 8.68 14.62 -12.78
N THR A 49 8.52 13.78 -11.74
CA THR A 49 9.52 12.78 -11.40
C THR A 49 9.19 11.46 -12.11
N PRO A 50 10.07 10.93 -12.96
CA PRO A 50 9.89 9.61 -13.56
C PRO A 50 9.85 8.53 -12.49
N VAL A 51 8.77 7.76 -12.44
CA VAL A 51 8.50 6.78 -11.39
C VAL A 51 7.81 5.55 -11.96
N ALA A 52 8.13 4.37 -11.41
CA ALA A 52 7.44 3.12 -11.68
C ALA A 52 6.56 2.69 -10.51
N PHE A 53 5.44 2.06 -10.81
CA PHE A 53 4.63 1.35 -9.82
C PHE A 53 4.82 -0.16 -9.99
N LEU A 54 5.06 -0.86 -8.88
CA LEU A 54 5.31 -2.29 -8.79
C LEU A 54 4.33 -2.89 -7.79
N GLY A 55 3.34 -3.58 -8.30
CA GLY A 55 2.26 -4.14 -7.48
C GLY A 55 1.55 -5.26 -8.22
N ARG A 56 0.48 -5.79 -7.61
CA ARG A 56 -0.34 -6.83 -8.21
C ARG A 56 -1.82 -6.51 -8.05
N LEU A 57 -2.55 -6.55 -9.14
CA LEU A 57 -3.99 -6.33 -9.23
C LEU A 57 -4.66 -7.54 -9.88
N GLY A 58 -5.95 -7.68 -9.66
CA GLY A 58 -6.75 -8.68 -10.37
C GLY A 58 -6.84 -8.38 -11.87
N ASP A 59 -7.06 -9.42 -12.66
CA ASP A 59 -7.46 -9.31 -14.06
C ASP A 59 -8.96 -8.93 -14.12
N ASP A 60 -9.25 -7.71 -13.70
CA ASP A 60 -10.60 -7.18 -13.50
C ASP A 60 -10.70 -5.69 -13.89
N ALA A 61 -11.91 -5.16 -13.85
CA ALA A 61 -12.18 -3.77 -14.20
C ALA A 61 -11.39 -2.76 -13.35
N ILE A 62 -11.04 -3.10 -12.11
CA ILE A 62 -10.22 -2.24 -11.23
C ILE A 62 -8.78 -2.25 -11.73
N GLY A 63 -8.23 -3.41 -12.09
CA GLY A 63 -6.91 -3.53 -12.71
C GLY A 63 -6.79 -2.68 -13.97
N GLU A 64 -7.79 -2.72 -14.85
CA GLU A 64 -7.85 -1.87 -16.05
C GLU A 64 -7.92 -0.38 -15.71
N GLN A 65 -8.69 0.01 -14.71
CA GLN A 65 -8.78 1.42 -14.27
C GLN A 65 -7.44 1.93 -13.77
N PHE A 66 -6.67 1.12 -13.02
CA PHE A 66 -5.33 1.48 -12.58
C PHE A 66 -4.34 1.60 -13.75
N LEU A 67 -4.32 0.66 -14.68
CA LEU A 67 -3.50 0.76 -15.90
C LEU A 67 -3.78 2.06 -16.65
N ASN A 68 -5.04 2.37 -16.87
CA ASN A 68 -5.46 3.61 -17.52
C ASN A 68 -5.05 4.86 -16.73
N GLN A 69 -5.15 4.82 -15.39
CA GLN A 69 -4.72 5.94 -14.55
C GLN A 69 -3.22 6.15 -14.60
N PHE A 70 -2.43 5.07 -14.48
CA PHE A 70 -0.97 5.14 -14.54
C PHE A 70 -0.50 5.68 -15.89
N GLN A 71 -1.07 5.17 -16.99
CA GLN A 71 -0.76 5.67 -18.33
C GLN A 71 -1.05 7.18 -18.46
N ARG A 72 -2.24 7.64 -18.03
CA ARG A 72 -2.61 9.07 -18.08
C ARG A 72 -1.74 9.95 -17.19
N ARG A 73 -1.21 9.40 -16.10
CA ARG A 73 -0.34 10.12 -15.15
C ARG A 73 1.14 10.04 -15.50
N GLY A 74 1.53 9.22 -16.48
CA GLY A 74 2.92 8.99 -16.83
C GLY A 74 3.69 8.14 -15.81
N VAL A 75 2.98 7.27 -15.06
CA VAL A 75 3.59 6.27 -14.19
C VAL A 75 3.97 5.05 -15.04
N GLU A 76 5.23 4.63 -14.96
CA GLU A 76 5.69 3.38 -15.59
C GLU A 76 5.04 2.18 -14.90
N SER A 77 4.34 1.35 -15.65
CA SER A 77 3.53 0.25 -15.11
C SER A 77 3.89 -1.13 -15.69
N SER A 78 5.02 -1.28 -16.38
CA SER A 78 5.46 -2.59 -16.88
C SER A 78 5.73 -3.61 -15.78
N GLY A 79 5.96 -3.16 -14.54
CA GLY A 79 6.10 -4.00 -13.36
C GLY A 79 4.79 -4.29 -12.62
N LEU A 80 3.65 -3.82 -13.12
CA LEU A 80 2.34 -4.18 -12.58
C LEU A 80 1.99 -5.61 -12.98
N GLN A 81 1.70 -6.44 -11.98
CA GLN A 81 1.34 -7.84 -12.16
C GLN A 81 -0.18 -7.98 -12.25
N SER A 82 -0.65 -8.90 -13.10
CA SER A 82 -2.07 -9.28 -13.22
C SER A 82 -2.29 -10.64 -12.57
N ASP A 83 -3.33 -10.75 -11.74
CA ASP A 83 -3.75 -12.00 -11.11
C ASP A 83 -5.04 -12.50 -11.76
N PRO A 84 -5.03 -13.66 -12.45
CA PRO A 84 -6.25 -14.18 -13.09
C PRO A 84 -7.22 -14.83 -12.11
N ASP A 85 -6.76 -15.17 -10.91
CA ASP A 85 -7.52 -15.99 -9.95
C ASP A 85 -8.06 -15.17 -8.76
N ARG A 86 -7.47 -14.00 -8.49
CA ARG A 86 -7.82 -13.17 -7.32
C ARG A 86 -8.21 -11.77 -7.73
N PRO A 87 -9.28 -11.22 -7.13
CA PRO A 87 -9.73 -9.87 -7.45
C PRO A 87 -8.79 -8.80 -6.89
N SER A 88 -8.87 -7.62 -7.49
CA SER A 88 -8.35 -6.40 -6.88
C SER A 88 -9.08 -6.09 -5.58
N ARG A 89 -8.36 -5.59 -4.58
CA ARG A 89 -8.94 -5.29 -3.26
C ARG A 89 -9.86 -4.08 -3.31
N VAL A 90 -11.04 -4.23 -2.72
CA VAL A 90 -11.97 -3.13 -2.46
C VAL A 90 -12.12 -2.95 -0.96
N VAL A 91 -11.83 -1.75 -0.48
CA VAL A 91 -12.03 -1.34 0.92
C VAL A 91 -13.38 -0.65 1.03
N LEU A 92 -14.25 -1.17 1.87
CA LEU A 92 -15.54 -0.55 2.16
C LEU A 92 -15.34 0.56 3.20
N VAL A 93 -15.68 1.78 2.81
CA VAL A 93 -15.48 2.98 3.63
C VAL A 93 -16.80 3.71 3.82
N ARG A 94 -17.01 4.20 5.03
CA ARG A 94 -18.11 5.08 5.35
C ARG A 94 -17.63 6.34 6.05
N ARG A 95 -18.48 7.34 6.07
CA ARG A 95 -18.31 8.50 6.93
C ARG A 95 -19.23 8.38 8.13
N SER A 96 -18.72 8.65 9.33
CA SER A 96 -19.55 8.85 10.50
C SER A 96 -20.41 10.11 10.34
N GLN A 97 -21.33 10.36 11.27
CA GLN A 97 -22.12 11.59 11.29
C GLN A 97 -21.23 12.84 11.47
N GLU A 98 -20.08 12.67 12.12
CA GLU A 98 -19.04 13.71 12.33
C GLU A 98 -18.14 13.86 11.08
N GLY A 99 -18.33 13.03 10.04
CA GLY A 99 -17.58 13.06 8.79
C GLY A 99 -16.28 12.26 8.81
N GLU A 100 -16.00 11.53 9.87
CA GLU A 100 -14.79 10.71 9.98
C GLU A 100 -14.89 9.42 9.14
N ARG A 101 -13.74 8.97 8.63
CA ARG A 101 -13.62 7.75 7.85
C ARG A 101 -13.73 6.52 8.77
N GLN A 102 -14.65 5.62 8.45
CA GLN A 102 -14.83 4.34 9.12
C GLN A 102 -14.58 3.19 8.14
N PHE A 103 -13.72 2.25 8.55
CA PHE A 103 -13.53 0.99 7.84
C PHE A 103 -14.70 0.05 8.11
N GLN A 104 -15.22 -0.58 7.04
CA GLN A 104 -16.38 -1.47 7.13
C GLN A 104 -16.13 -2.84 6.46
N GLY A 105 -14.87 -3.20 6.25
CA GLY A 105 -14.49 -4.47 5.66
C GLY A 105 -13.97 -4.36 4.24
N PHE A 106 -13.83 -5.52 3.62
CA PHE A 106 -13.39 -5.66 2.24
C PHE A 106 -14.49 -6.27 1.39
N ALA A 107 -14.48 -5.97 0.08
CA ALA A 107 -15.36 -6.60 -0.90
C ALA A 107 -14.54 -7.21 -2.04
N GLY A 108 -15.15 -8.20 -2.72
CA GLY A 108 -14.59 -8.86 -3.90
C GLY A 108 -13.93 -10.20 -3.62
N ASP A 109 -13.48 -10.50 -2.41
CA ASP A 109 -12.90 -11.80 -2.07
C ASP A 109 -13.95 -12.93 -2.23
N GLN A 110 -13.54 -13.98 -2.93
CA GLN A 110 -14.34 -15.20 -3.14
C GLN A 110 -13.78 -16.40 -2.35
N GLY A 111 -13.05 -16.14 -1.27
CA GLY A 111 -12.44 -17.14 -0.40
C GLY A 111 -10.99 -17.50 -0.76
N GLN A 112 -10.39 -16.81 -1.73
CA GLN A 112 -8.98 -16.99 -2.13
C GLN A 112 -8.10 -15.78 -1.80
N GLY A 113 -8.65 -14.76 -1.16
CA GLY A 113 -8.00 -13.51 -0.87
C GLY A 113 -7.93 -12.57 -2.08
N PHE A 114 -7.07 -11.57 -1.97
CA PHE A 114 -6.89 -10.52 -2.96
C PHE A 114 -5.56 -10.66 -3.72
N ALA A 115 -5.50 -10.09 -4.93
CA ALA A 115 -4.32 -10.12 -5.78
C ALA A 115 -3.07 -9.53 -5.10
N ASP A 116 -3.20 -8.44 -4.36
CA ASP A 116 -2.10 -7.76 -3.67
C ASP A 116 -1.42 -8.61 -2.58
N GLN A 117 -2.12 -9.63 -2.06
CA GLN A 117 -1.58 -10.58 -1.09
C GLN A 117 -0.61 -11.59 -1.72
N MET A 118 -0.58 -11.66 -3.05
CA MET A 118 0.22 -12.60 -3.83
C MET A 118 1.24 -11.89 -4.71
N LEU A 119 1.75 -10.74 -4.27
CA LEU A 119 2.80 -10.04 -4.98
C LEU A 119 3.99 -10.98 -5.24
N ALA A 120 4.25 -11.25 -6.51
CA ALA A 120 5.42 -12.02 -6.94
C ALA A 120 6.68 -11.13 -6.93
N PRO A 121 7.90 -11.70 -7.01
CA PRO A 121 9.12 -10.94 -7.04
C PRO A 121 9.08 -9.81 -8.06
N VAL A 122 9.50 -8.62 -7.64
CA VAL A 122 9.55 -7.41 -8.47
C VAL A 122 10.99 -7.07 -8.81
N SER A 123 11.19 -6.43 -9.96
CA SER A 123 12.49 -5.88 -10.37
C SER A 123 12.42 -4.37 -10.27
N LEU A 124 13.31 -3.76 -9.50
CA LEU A 124 13.39 -2.31 -9.39
C LEU A 124 13.84 -1.70 -10.73
N PRO A 125 13.39 -0.50 -11.06
CA PRO A 125 13.87 0.21 -12.23
C PRO A 125 15.38 0.40 -12.15
N ARG A 126 16.09 0.12 -13.23
CA ARG A 126 17.56 0.27 -13.30
C ARG A 126 17.95 1.72 -13.01
N GLY A 127 18.83 1.92 -12.04
CA GLY A 127 19.30 3.24 -11.65
C GLY A 127 18.28 4.03 -10.82
N ALA A 128 17.28 3.38 -10.25
CA ALA A 128 16.37 4.01 -9.31
C ALA A 128 17.14 4.56 -8.11
N ARG A 129 16.88 5.81 -7.76
CA ARG A 129 17.50 6.47 -6.60
C ARG A 129 16.71 6.26 -5.32
N TRP A 130 15.41 6.05 -5.45
CA TRP A 130 14.48 5.87 -4.34
C TRP A 130 13.57 4.67 -4.57
N LEU A 131 13.36 3.92 -3.50
CA LEU A 131 12.34 2.90 -3.38
C LEU A 131 11.35 3.32 -2.28
N VAL A 132 10.07 3.44 -2.64
CA VAL A 132 9.00 3.74 -1.70
C VAL A 132 8.26 2.45 -1.37
N LEU A 133 8.14 2.13 -0.10
CA LEU A 133 7.45 0.96 0.42
C LEU A 133 6.41 1.35 1.47
N GLY A 134 5.39 0.49 1.62
CA GLY A 134 4.51 0.45 2.79
C GLY A 134 4.69 -0.86 3.57
N THR A 135 3.96 -1.03 4.66
CA THR A 135 4.03 -2.23 5.50
C THR A 135 2.95 -3.27 5.19
N ILE A 136 1.91 -2.90 4.45
CA ILE A 136 0.79 -3.80 4.11
C ILE A 136 1.25 -5.09 3.42
N PRO A 137 2.20 -5.10 2.47
CA PRO A 137 2.68 -6.34 1.87
C PRO A 137 3.33 -7.32 2.84
N LEU A 138 3.76 -6.87 4.02
CA LEU A 138 4.30 -7.77 5.06
C LEU A 138 3.23 -8.68 5.69
N ALA A 139 1.95 -8.32 5.56
CA ALA A 139 0.84 -9.05 6.18
C ALA A 139 0.65 -10.48 5.65
N THR A 140 1.16 -10.80 4.46
CA THR A 140 1.07 -12.14 3.88
C THR A 140 2.44 -12.68 3.48
N PRO A 141 2.71 -13.99 3.66
CA PRO A 141 4.04 -14.57 3.45
C PRO A 141 4.58 -14.37 2.02
N ALA A 142 3.72 -14.47 1.00
CA ALA A 142 4.13 -14.32 -0.40
C ALA A 142 4.61 -12.89 -0.68
N SER A 143 3.77 -11.90 -0.39
CA SER A 143 4.10 -10.50 -0.58
C SER A 143 5.26 -10.04 0.31
N ALA A 144 5.35 -10.56 1.55
CA ALA A 144 6.45 -10.27 2.45
C ALA A 144 7.81 -10.75 1.90
N ARG A 145 7.85 -11.91 1.24
CA ARG A 145 9.08 -12.38 0.56
C ARG A 145 9.48 -11.43 -0.56
N SER A 146 8.52 -11.09 -1.43
CA SER A 146 8.77 -10.18 -2.56
C SER A 146 9.23 -8.80 -2.11
N LEU A 147 8.69 -8.30 -1.00
CA LEU A 147 9.10 -7.03 -0.42
C LEU A 147 10.54 -7.10 0.13
N ARG A 148 10.91 -8.20 0.80
CA ARG A 148 12.29 -8.42 1.26
C ARG A 148 13.29 -8.53 0.11
N ASP A 149 12.92 -9.22 -0.96
CA ASP A 149 13.76 -9.33 -2.17
C ASP A 149 13.98 -7.95 -2.80
N ALA A 150 12.93 -7.11 -2.88
CA ALA A 150 13.05 -5.72 -3.33
C ALA A 150 13.95 -4.87 -2.42
N LEU A 151 13.86 -5.07 -1.10
CA LEU A 151 14.70 -4.40 -0.12
C LEU A 151 16.18 -4.80 -0.28
N ASP A 152 16.46 -6.09 -0.48
CA ASP A 152 17.80 -6.60 -0.73
C ASP A 152 18.37 -6.11 -2.08
N GLN A 153 17.53 -6.01 -3.11
CA GLN A 153 17.93 -5.39 -4.37
C GLN A 153 18.28 -3.91 -4.17
N ALA A 154 17.44 -3.15 -3.49
CA ALA A 154 17.70 -1.74 -3.19
C ALA A 154 19.02 -1.53 -2.45
N ARG A 155 19.33 -2.41 -1.48
CA ARG A 155 20.61 -2.38 -0.77
C ARG A 155 21.81 -2.61 -1.69
N ARG A 156 21.74 -3.63 -2.56
CA ARG A 156 22.82 -3.93 -3.51
C ARG A 156 23.03 -2.81 -4.53
N GLU A 157 21.97 -2.13 -4.93
CA GLU A 157 22.00 -1.05 -5.92
C GLU A 157 22.20 0.34 -5.31
N HIS A 158 22.36 0.43 -3.98
CA HIS A 158 22.45 1.70 -3.24
C HIS A 158 21.23 2.62 -3.46
N THR A 159 20.06 2.04 -3.66
CA THR A 159 18.79 2.75 -3.77
C THR A 159 18.31 3.14 -2.36
N ALA A 160 18.04 4.41 -2.13
CA ALA A 160 17.54 4.89 -0.85
C ALA A 160 16.10 4.41 -0.60
N LEU A 161 15.79 4.01 0.63
CA LEU A 161 14.47 3.56 1.04
C LEU A 161 13.67 4.69 1.69
N ALA A 162 12.46 4.95 1.18
CA ALA A 162 11.44 5.73 1.85
C ALA A 162 10.31 4.82 2.31
N LEU A 163 10.08 4.75 3.60
CA LEU A 163 9.07 3.90 4.22
C LEU A 163 7.88 4.73 4.68
N ASP A 164 6.69 4.44 4.17
CA ASP A 164 5.42 4.86 4.77
C ASP A 164 4.91 3.70 5.65
N VAL A 165 4.96 3.84 6.96
CA VAL A 165 4.53 2.78 7.89
C VAL A 165 3.10 2.39 7.58
N ASN A 166 2.19 3.35 7.48
CA ASN A 166 0.81 3.17 7.06
C ASN A 166 0.15 1.93 7.67
N TRP A 167 0.27 1.80 8.99
CA TRP A 167 -0.28 0.66 9.73
C TRP A 167 -1.79 0.55 9.53
N ARG A 168 -2.25 -0.64 9.19
CA ARG A 168 -3.66 -0.95 8.96
C ARG A 168 -3.95 -2.34 9.53
N PRO A 169 -4.36 -2.46 10.81
CA PRO A 169 -4.53 -3.76 11.49
C PRO A 169 -5.43 -4.71 10.72
N THR A 170 -6.50 -4.22 10.11
CA THR A 170 -7.47 -5.02 9.37
C THR A 170 -6.92 -5.67 8.08
N PHE A 171 -5.78 -5.19 7.56
CA PHE A 171 -5.07 -5.86 6.46
C PHE A 171 -4.23 -7.05 6.93
N TRP A 172 -3.88 -7.08 8.21
CA TRP A 172 -3.15 -8.18 8.84
C TRP A 172 -4.09 -9.22 9.44
N ASP A 173 -5.19 -8.76 10.02
CA ASP A 173 -6.28 -9.57 10.55
C ASP A 173 -7.59 -8.81 10.31
N VAL A 174 -8.48 -9.38 9.49
CA VAL A 174 -9.75 -8.73 9.10
C VAL A 174 -10.66 -8.45 10.30
N ASP A 175 -10.54 -9.24 11.35
CA ASP A 175 -11.31 -9.12 12.58
C ASP A 175 -10.65 -8.21 13.63
N ALA A 176 -9.46 -7.66 13.33
CA ALA A 176 -8.79 -6.75 14.24
C ALA A 176 -9.56 -5.45 14.44
N ASP A 177 -9.47 -4.89 15.64
CA ASP A 177 -9.94 -3.53 15.90
C ASP A 177 -9.17 -2.54 14.98
N PRO A 178 -9.86 -1.72 14.18
CA PRO A 178 -9.22 -0.74 13.29
C PRO A 178 -8.29 0.25 14.00
N SER A 179 -8.44 0.44 15.31
CA SER A 179 -7.58 1.31 16.14
C SER A 179 -6.43 0.57 16.83
N ALA A 180 -6.32 -0.75 16.67
CA ALA A 180 -5.29 -1.53 17.34
C ALA A 180 -3.89 -1.20 16.79
N GLY A 181 -2.91 -1.08 17.69
CA GLY A 181 -1.50 -0.98 17.33
C GLY A 181 -0.93 -2.31 16.80
N PRO A 182 0.27 -2.28 16.22
CA PRO A 182 0.91 -3.48 15.70
C PRO A 182 1.30 -4.46 16.80
N SER A 183 1.12 -5.76 16.53
CA SER A 183 1.61 -6.82 17.39
C SER A 183 3.15 -6.85 17.43
N ARG A 184 3.73 -7.55 18.41
CA ARG A 184 5.19 -7.77 18.47
C ARG A 184 5.72 -8.44 17.21
N ASP A 185 4.98 -9.38 16.65
CA ASP A 185 5.37 -10.09 15.42
C ASP A 185 5.32 -9.16 14.21
N ALA A 186 4.30 -8.31 14.10
CA ALA A 186 4.21 -7.30 13.06
C ALA A 186 5.37 -6.30 13.16
N ILE A 187 5.71 -5.82 14.36
CA ILE A 187 6.86 -4.94 14.59
C ILE A 187 8.17 -5.63 14.18
N ALA A 188 8.35 -6.91 14.52
CA ALA A 188 9.53 -7.68 14.14
C ALA A 188 9.68 -7.79 12.62
N LEU A 189 8.57 -7.94 11.89
CA LEU A 189 8.58 -7.95 10.42
C LEU A 189 8.90 -6.57 9.81
N MET A 190 8.49 -5.49 10.46
CA MET A 190 8.77 -4.11 10.01
C MET A 190 10.21 -3.67 10.30
N ARG A 191 10.86 -4.21 11.32
CA ARG A 191 12.17 -3.78 11.81
C ARG A 191 13.24 -3.67 10.71
N PRO A 192 13.43 -4.64 9.80
CA PRO A 192 14.44 -4.53 8.74
C PRO A 192 14.18 -3.34 7.80
N LEU A 193 12.91 -2.96 7.60
CA LEU A 193 12.55 -1.81 6.79
C LEU A 193 12.86 -0.51 7.52
N LEU A 194 12.52 -0.44 8.82
CA LEU A 194 12.79 0.73 9.67
C LEU A 194 14.30 1.01 9.77
N GLU A 195 15.10 -0.03 9.98
CA GLU A 195 16.57 0.08 10.11
C GLU A 195 17.25 0.49 8.81
N GLN A 196 16.69 0.15 7.66
CA GLN A 196 17.26 0.48 6.35
C GLN A 196 16.75 1.80 5.77
N ALA A 197 15.64 2.33 6.27
CA ALA A 197 15.01 3.50 5.70
C ALA A 197 15.87 4.76 5.88
N ALA A 198 16.06 5.48 4.76
CA ALA A 198 16.64 6.82 4.76
C ALA A 198 15.57 7.90 5.07
N LEU A 199 14.31 7.57 4.87
CA LEU A 199 13.17 8.43 5.19
C LEU A 199 12.03 7.55 5.72
N ILE A 200 11.48 7.91 6.87
CA ILE A 200 10.31 7.25 7.46
C ILE A 200 9.19 8.27 7.61
N LYS A 201 8.04 7.97 7.00
CA LYS A 201 6.80 8.69 7.23
C LYS A 201 5.91 7.84 8.11
N LEU A 202 5.39 8.43 9.18
CA LEU A 202 4.48 7.76 10.11
C LEU A 202 3.51 8.76 10.74
N ALA A 203 2.36 8.25 11.17
CA ALA A 203 1.45 8.99 12.03
C ALA A 203 1.99 9.07 13.46
N ARG A 204 1.46 9.99 14.26
CA ARG A 204 1.89 10.16 15.65
C ARG A 204 1.67 8.88 16.47
N GLU A 205 0.56 8.21 16.27
CA GLU A 205 0.23 6.94 16.94
C GLU A 205 1.23 5.83 16.55
N GLU A 206 1.58 5.75 15.27
CA GLU A 206 2.59 4.80 14.77
C GLU A 206 3.96 5.06 15.39
N ALA A 207 4.33 6.33 15.55
CA ALA A 207 5.57 6.71 16.22
C ALA A 207 5.58 6.24 17.68
N ILE A 208 4.49 6.44 18.41
CA ILE A 208 4.37 5.98 19.79
C ILE A 208 4.48 4.45 19.88
N TRP A 209 3.81 3.70 19.01
CA TRP A 209 3.87 2.23 19.02
C TRP A 209 5.24 1.66 18.67
N LEU A 210 5.98 2.33 17.78
CA LEU A 210 7.24 1.80 17.25
C LEU A 210 8.47 2.32 18.01
N PHE A 211 8.39 3.52 18.60
CA PHE A 211 9.54 4.22 19.19
C PHE A 211 9.27 4.78 20.59
N ASP A 212 8.13 4.48 21.20
CA ASP A 212 7.70 4.98 22.51
C ASP A 212 7.66 6.52 22.61
N SER A 213 7.62 7.22 21.48
CA SER A 213 7.60 8.68 21.40
C SER A 213 6.80 9.17 20.19
N GLY A 214 6.01 10.21 20.39
CA GLY A 214 5.36 10.95 19.30
C GLY A 214 6.10 12.25 18.93
N ASP A 215 7.30 12.47 19.47
CA ASP A 215 8.13 13.62 19.18
C ASP A 215 9.17 13.27 18.08
N PRO A 216 9.09 13.92 16.89
CA PRO A 216 10.04 13.64 15.80
C PRO A 216 11.50 13.86 16.19
N GLN A 217 11.80 14.76 17.12
CA GLN A 217 13.17 15.03 17.56
C GLN A 217 13.74 13.94 18.47
N ALA A 218 12.85 13.20 19.13
CA ALA A 218 13.26 12.11 20.03
C ALA A 218 13.52 10.79 19.30
N ILE A 219 13.05 10.67 18.04
CA ILE A 219 13.13 9.45 17.23
C ILE A 219 13.94 9.58 15.95
N SER A 220 14.55 10.75 15.73
CA SER A 220 15.40 11.04 14.55
C SER A 220 16.84 10.61 14.73
#